data_46315a787e90266b908c3dde9079a28d
#
_entry.id   46315a787e90266b908c3dde9079a28d
#
_cell.length_a   1.000
_cell.length_b   1.000
_cell.length_c   1.000
_cell.angle_alpha   90.00
_cell.angle_beta   90.00
_cell.angle_gamma   90.00
#
_symmetry.space_group_name_H-M   'P 1'
#
loop_
_entity.id
_entity.type
_entity.pdbx_description
1 polymer ?
#
loop_
_entity_poly.entity_id
_entity_poly.type
_entity_poly.pdbx_seq_one_letter_code
_entity_poly.pdbx_strand_id
1 'polypeptide(L)'
;MELGNQLKTQTILRILLFLFFLPISAWGQKEYDTKIESQSRPGIFWYLSWKLSDKPKPRKYDRLVFDIHYNDLLLNQDFSTSSARSIGFTTNCYNEFALNKKNTISIGYGVGISMNKTILNQNLIQTQSGIINCFPHSANDAYIRNSLMGTNMNVPVELRFRTAGWKHTKLYIGGRLGYQVTLKEKYSFADASRNHKMSLKNAADDFTYSLYARIGIRNYSLYVSYQLNSIFQHPESPQIKWLQLGLSFSLF
;
A
#
# COMPACT_ATOMS: atom_id res chain seq x y z
N MET A 1 11.02 0.01 -30.19
CA MET A 1 10.41 0.62 -28.99
C MET A 1 10.41 -0.31 -27.77
N GLU A 2 10.33 -1.63 -27.93
CA GLU A 2 10.35 -2.61 -26.82
C GLU A 2 11.66 -2.74 -26.05
N LEU A 3 12.81 -2.64 -26.72
CA LEU A 3 14.13 -2.72 -26.06
C LEU A 3 14.37 -1.60 -25.02
N GLY A 4 13.85 -0.41 -25.28
CA GLY A 4 13.99 0.72 -24.35
C GLY A 4 13.21 0.55 -23.04
N ASN A 5 12.06 -0.11 -23.10
CA ASN A 5 11.25 -0.39 -21.92
C ASN A 5 11.82 -1.54 -21.08
N GLN A 6 12.39 -2.55 -21.70
CA GLN A 6 13.06 -3.64 -20.97
C GLN A 6 14.30 -3.16 -20.23
N LEU A 7 15.11 -2.28 -20.84
CA LEU A 7 16.28 -1.67 -20.18
C LEU A 7 15.88 -0.80 -18.98
N LYS A 8 14.82 0.00 -19.10
CA LYS A 8 14.30 0.80 -17.96
C LYS A 8 13.81 -0.08 -16.82
N THR A 9 13.08 -1.14 -17.13
CA THR A 9 12.55 -2.07 -16.10
C THR A 9 13.67 -2.81 -15.38
N GLN A 10 14.71 -3.25 -16.09
CA GLN A 10 15.88 -3.90 -15.48
C GLN A 10 16.68 -2.92 -14.62
N THR A 11 16.82 -1.67 -15.03
CA THR A 11 17.55 -0.66 -14.25
C THR A 11 16.80 -0.31 -12.96
N ILE A 12 15.48 -0.17 -13.02
CA ILE A 12 14.64 0.07 -11.83
C ILE A 12 14.68 -1.12 -10.87
N LEU A 13 14.61 -2.34 -11.39
CA LEU A 13 14.71 -3.55 -10.57
C LEU A 13 16.07 -3.66 -9.87
N ARG A 14 17.16 -3.28 -10.55
CA ARG A 14 18.52 -3.23 -9.96
C ARG A 14 18.63 -2.15 -8.89
N ILE A 15 18.04 -0.98 -9.09
CA ILE A 15 18.00 0.10 -8.09
C ILE A 15 17.19 -0.33 -6.86
N LEU A 16 16.04 -0.97 -7.05
CA LEU A 16 15.23 -1.51 -5.95
C LEU A 16 15.97 -2.63 -5.20
N LEU A 17 16.66 -3.53 -5.91
CA LEU A 17 17.51 -4.54 -5.32
C LEU A 17 18.70 -3.92 -4.56
N PHE A 18 19.34 -2.90 -5.11
CA PHE A 18 20.44 -2.20 -4.45
C PHE A 18 19.99 -1.47 -3.18
N LEU A 19 18.81 -0.87 -3.19
CA LEU A 19 18.17 -0.29 -1.99
C LEU A 19 17.82 -1.36 -0.94
N PHE A 20 17.52 -2.58 -1.37
CA PHE A 20 17.27 -3.71 -0.48
C PHE A 20 18.55 -4.25 0.16
N PHE A 21 19.67 -4.21 -0.56
CA PHE A 21 20.99 -4.66 -0.10
C PHE A 21 21.85 -3.56 0.54
N LEU A 22 21.40 -2.29 0.60
CA LEU A 22 22.06 -1.31 1.45
C LEU A 22 22.15 -1.88 2.86
N PRO A 23 23.35 -2.01 3.43
CA PRO A 23 23.53 -2.66 4.72
C PRO A 23 22.72 -1.91 5.78
N ILE A 24 21.57 -2.47 6.08
CA ILE A 24 20.58 -1.98 7.06
C ILE A 24 21.16 -2.01 8.48
N SER A 25 22.39 -2.44 8.63
CA SER A 25 22.96 -2.88 9.89
C SER A 25 23.94 -1.92 10.56
N ALA A 26 24.49 -0.93 9.89
CA ALA A 26 25.69 -0.32 10.45
C ALA A 26 25.54 1.08 11.05
N TRP A 27 24.49 1.84 10.79
CA TRP A 27 24.52 3.30 11.06
C TRP A 27 23.47 3.81 12.03
N GLY A 28 23.01 3.04 12.97
CA GLY A 28 21.97 3.50 13.91
C GLY A 28 21.89 2.79 15.25
N GLN A 29 22.86 1.98 15.61
CA GLN A 29 22.98 1.48 16.98
C GLN A 29 23.67 2.52 17.86
N LYS A 30 23.05 3.70 18.06
CA LYS A 30 23.31 4.44 19.27
C LYS A 30 22.75 3.61 20.41
N GLU A 31 23.62 3.28 21.35
CA GLU A 31 23.30 2.62 22.61
C GLU A 31 22.10 3.33 23.25
N TYR A 32 20.91 2.73 23.13
CA TYR A 32 19.70 3.23 23.78
C TYR A 32 19.87 2.99 25.27
N ASP A 33 19.82 4.03 26.05
CA ASP A 33 19.87 3.96 27.51
C ASP A 33 18.80 2.97 27.99
N THR A 34 19.23 1.82 28.48
CA THR A 34 18.41 0.68 28.91
C THR A 34 17.54 0.98 30.13
N LYS A 35 17.70 2.17 30.73
CA LYS A 35 16.94 2.64 31.90
C LYS A 35 15.53 3.14 31.56
N ILE A 36 15.16 3.26 30.29
CA ILE A 36 13.81 3.69 29.92
C ILE A 36 12.94 2.44 29.72
N GLU A 37 12.46 1.84 30.79
CA GLU A 37 11.52 0.70 30.82
C GLU A 37 10.25 0.92 29.97
N SER A 38 9.91 2.16 29.66
CA SER A 38 8.71 2.54 28.91
C SER A 38 8.75 2.23 27.42
N GLN A 39 9.89 1.83 26.87
CA GLN A 39 10.07 1.61 25.41
C GLN A 39 10.12 0.13 25.01
N SER A 40 10.08 -0.76 25.96
CA SER A 40 10.11 -2.19 25.73
C SER A 40 8.69 -2.70 25.43
N ARG A 41 8.41 -3.01 24.16
CA ARG A 41 7.14 -3.58 23.74
C ARG A 41 7.30 -5.04 23.40
N PRO A 42 6.54 -5.96 24.05
CA PRO A 42 6.52 -7.35 23.64
C PRO A 42 5.91 -7.47 22.24
N GLY A 43 6.54 -8.22 21.36
CA GLY A 43 5.98 -8.55 20.06
C GLY A 43 4.84 -9.55 20.18
N ILE A 44 4.07 -9.72 19.10
CA ILE A 44 2.93 -10.63 19.06
C ILE A 44 3.30 -12.07 19.46
N PHE A 45 4.49 -12.53 19.11
CA PHE A 45 4.97 -13.86 19.48
C PHE A 45 5.18 -14.03 20.99
N TRP A 46 5.44 -12.97 21.73
CA TRP A 46 5.50 -13.00 23.18
C TRP A 46 4.11 -13.27 23.79
N TYR A 47 3.07 -12.67 23.22
CA TYR A 47 1.68 -12.92 23.63
C TYR A 47 1.21 -14.34 23.27
N LEU A 48 1.78 -14.95 22.22
CA LEU A 48 1.50 -16.32 21.80
C LEU A 48 2.35 -17.35 22.59
N SER A 49 2.96 -16.96 23.70
CA SER A 49 3.80 -17.81 24.57
C SER A 49 5.07 -18.36 23.90
N TRP A 50 5.44 -17.89 22.74
CA TRP A 50 6.73 -18.21 22.12
C TRP A 50 7.82 -17.30 22.68
N LYS A 51 8.30 -17.61 23.89
CA LYS A 51 9.41 -16.91 24.54
C LYS A 51 10.71 -17.25 23.84
N LEU A 52 11.11 -16.44 22.86
CA LEU A 52 12.41 -16.58 22.21
C LEU A 52 13.56 -15.94 23.01
N SER A 53 13.26 -15.20 24.08
CA SER A 53 14.26 -14.57 24.94
C SER A 53 13.64 -14.13 26.26
N ASP A 54 14.33 -14.40 27.37
CA ASP A 54 13.90 -14.03 28.73
C ASP A 54 14.05 -12.51 29.02
N LYS A 55 14.73 -11.77 28.19
CA LYS A 55 14.89 -10.32 28.35
C LYS A 55 14.26 -9.58 27.18
N PRO A 56 13.27 -8.70 27.43
CA PRO A 56 12.73 -7.87 26.38
C PRO A 56 13.83 -6.93 25.87
N LYS A 57 14.30 -7.15 24.65
CA LYS A 57 15.20 -6.22 23.99
C LYS A 57 14.45 -4.95 23.61
N PRO A 58 15.03 -3.76 23.72
CA PRO A 58 14.41 -2.54 23.20
C PRO A 58 14.11 -2.74 21.73
N ARG A 59 12.84 -2.72 21.35
CA ARG A 59 12.40 -3.01 20.00
C ARG A 59 12.12 -1.72 19.26
N LYS A 60 12.51 -1.70 18.00
CA LYS A 60 12.05 -0.68 17.06
C LYS A 60 10.56 -0.93 16.82
N TYR A 61 9.76 0.12 16.84
CA TYR A 61 8.31 0.04 16.73
C TYR A 61 7.86 -0.13 15.26
N ASP A 62 6.74 -0.82 15.08
CA ASP A 62 5.98 -0.87 13.83
C ASP A 62 6.83 -1.23 12.60
N ARG A 63 7.60 -2.32 12.70
CA ARG A 63 8.43 -2.81 11.59
C ARG A 63 7.63 -3.52 10.52
N LEU A 64 6.65 -4.30 10.89
CA LEU A 64 5.77 -4.99 9.97
C LEU A 64 4.35 -4.48 10.19
N VAL A 65 3.81 -3.84 9.18
CA VAL A 65 2.52 -3.17 9.21
C VAL A 65 1.62 -3.75 8.12
N PHE A 66 0.43 -4.15 8.53
CA PHE A 66 -0.63 -4.63 7.65
C PHE A 66 -1.77 -3.62 7.66
N ASP A 67 -2.15 -3.15 6.47
CA ASP A 67 -3.29 -2.29 6.28
C ASP A 67 -4.38 -3.09 5.56
N ILE A 68 -5.56 -3.17 6.13
CA ILE A 68 -6.78 -3.66 5.48
C ILE A 68 -7.65 -2.44 5.23
N HIS A 69 -7.96 -2.18 3.99
CA HIS A 69 -8.63 -0.95 3.62
C HIS A 69 -9.74 -1.18 2.59
N TYR A 70 -10.72 -0.34 2.70
CA TYR A 70 -11.74 -0.14 1.73
C TYR A 70 -11.18 0.76 0.61
N ASN A 71 -11.45 0.40 -0.65
CA ASN A 71 -11.02 1.16 -1.81
C ASN A 71 -12.20 1.86 -2.45
N ASP A 72 -12.10 3.16 -2.61
CA ASP A 72 -12.99 3.95 -3.45
C ASP A 72 -12.20 4.54 -4.62
N LEU A 73 -12.91 4.87 -5.70
CA LEU A 73 -12.33 5.53 -6.86
C LEU A 73 -12.89 6.94 -6.94
N LEU A 74 -12.00 7.92 -6.86
CA LEU A 74 -12.37 9.31 -7.11
C LEU A 74 -12.19 9.60 -8.59
N LEU A 75 -13.26 10.07 -9.18
CA LEU A 75 -13.33 10.47 -10.58
C LEU A 75 -13.86 11.89 -10.73
N ASN A 76 -13.44 12.51 -11.85
CA ASN A 76 -13.99 13.81 -12.28
C ASN A 76 -15.35 13.70 -12.98
N GLN A 77 -15.96 12.51 -13.04
CA GLN A 77 -17.24 12.26 -13.74
C GLN A 77 -18.10 11.31 -12.89
N ASP A 78 -19.40 11.18 -13.20
CA ASP A 78 -20.41 10.36 -12.50
C ASP A 78 -20.12 8.85 -12.52
N PHE A 79 -19.01 8.47 -11.93
CA PHE A 79 -18.56 7.09 -11.83
C PHE A 79 -18.98 6.53 -10.48
N SER A 80 -19.87 5.58 -10.48
CA SER A 80 -20.27 4.92 -9.23
C SER A 80 -19.49 3.63 -9.02
N THR A 81 -18.91 3.51 -7.83
CA THR A 81 -18.29 2.28 -7.37
C THR A 81 -19.23 1.56 -6.41
N SER A 82 -19.29 0.24 -6.50
CA SER A 82 -20.00 -0.54 -5.49
C SER A 82 -19.14 -0.73 -4.26
N SER A 83 -19.42 0.08 -3.26
CA SER A 83 -18.55 0.31 -2.12
C SER A 83 -18.35 -0.89 -1.19
N ALA A 84 -19.36 -1.66 -0.86
CA ALA A 84 -19.30 -2.65 0.22
C ALA A 84 -18.35 -3.85 0.00
N ARG A 85 -17.84 -4.07 -1.21
CA ARG A 85 -17.01 -5.23 -1.57
C ARG A 85 -15.64 -4.86 -2.17
N SER A 86 -15.30 -3.58 -2.13
CA SER A 86 -14.04 -3.04 -2.66
C SER A 86 -12.98 -3.03 -1.56
N ILE A 87 -12.29 -4.13 -1.37
CA ILE A 87 -11.32 -4.31 -0.29
C ILE A 87 -9.91 -4.42 -0.86
N GLY A 88 -8.97 -3.76 -0.22
CA GLY A 88 -7.55 -3.86 -0.49
C GLY A 88 -6.75 -4.25 0.74
N PHE A 89 -5.53 -4.66 0.47
CA PHE A 89 -4.58 -5.11 1.47
C PHE A 89 -3.20 -4.54 1.15
N THR A 90 -2.53 -4.00 2.16
CA THR A 90 -1.15 -3.51 2.02
C THR A 90 -0.29 -4.07 3.13
N THR A 91 0.87 -4.60 2.78
CA THR A 91 1.89 -5.04 3.73
C THR A 91 3.15 -4.23 3.52
N ASN A 92 3.68 -3.66 4.61
CA ASN A 92 4.91 -2.88 4.57
C ASN A 92 5.88 -3.36 5.64
N CYS A 93 7.14 -3.51 5.24
CA CYS A 93 8.27 -3.71 6.15
C CYS A 93 9.02 -2.39 6.28
N TYR A 94 9.12 -1.88 7.51
CA TYR A 94 9.76 -0.61 7.79
C TYR A 94 11.08 -0.79 8.54
N ASN A 95 12.00 0.09 8.23
CA ASN A 95 13.09 0.46 9.11
C ASN A 95 12.82 1.85 9.68
N GLU A 96 13.47 2.19 10.80
CA GLU A 96 13.20 3.42 11.51
C GLU A 96 14.49 4.12 11.92
N PHE A 97 14.51 5.44 11.70
CA PHE A 97 15.57 6.32 12.17
C PHE A 97 14.98 7.31 13.18
N ALA A 98 15.40 7.18 14.45
CA ALA A 98 14.95 8.05 15.52
C ALA A 98 15.58 9.45 15.40
N LEU A 99 14.75 10.49 15.43
CA LEU A 99 15.18 11.90 15.39
C LEU A 99 15.47 12.45 16.78
N ASN A 100 14.93 11.84 17.84
CA ASN A 100 15.15 12.27 19.21
C ASN A 100 15.52 11.09 20.13
N LYS A 101 16.15 11.40 21.28
CA LYS A 101 16.60 10.40 22.27
C LYS A 101 15.43 9.57 22.86
N LYS A 102 14.25 10.15 22.96
CA LYS A 102 13.03 9.51 23.50
C LYS A 102 12.31 8.64 22.45
N ASN A 103 12.77 8.64 21.19
CA ASN A 103 12.13 7.97 20.07
C ASN A 103 10.63 8.31 19.91
N THR A 104 10.26 9.54 20.24
CA THR A 104 8.90 10.04 20.05
C THR A 104 8.69 10.62 18.66
N ILE A 105 9.78 11.03 18.00
CA ILE A 105 9.79 11.50 16.60
C ILE A 105 10.81 10.68 15.85
N SER A 106 10.40 10.10 14.72
CA SER A 106 11.27 9.27 13.88
C SER A 106 10.84 9.31 12.41
N ILE A 107 11.74 8.93 11.53
CA ILE A 107 11.47 8.69 10.11
C ILE A 107 11.41 7.18 9.91
N GLY A 108 10.27 6.70 9.38
CA GLY A 108 10.11 5.34 8.90
C GLY A 108 10.30 5.28 7.39
N TYR A 109 11.04 4.30 6.91
CA TYR A 109 11.20 4.03 5.49
C TYR A 109 11.20 2.53 5.26
N GLY A 110 10.76 2.09 4.09
CA GLY A 110 10.63 0.66 3.91
C GLY A 110 10.26 0.23 2.50
N VAL A 111 9.82 -1.01 2.41
CA VAL A 111 9.29 -1.62 1.19
C VAL A 111 7.99 -2.34 1.50
N GLY A 112 7.12 -2.44 0.52
CA GLY A 112 5.85 -3.11 0.71
C GLY A 112 5.18 -3.53 -0.59
N ILE A 113 4.05 -4.20 -0.43
CA ILE A 113 3.19 -4.63 -1.52
C ILE A 113 1.76 -4.22 -1.19
N SER A 114 1.07 -3.64 -2.15
CA SER A 114 -0.36 -3.31 -2.06
C SER A 114 -1.13 -4.11 -3.11
N MET A 115 -2.23 -4.69 -2.68
CA MET A 115 -3.19 -5.38 -3.54
C MET A 115 -4.53 -4.68 -3.39
N ASN A 116 -5.01 -4.08 -4.45
CA ASN A 116 -6.25 -3.31 -4.48
C ASN A 116 -7.27 -4.01 -5.35
N LYS A 117 -8.51 -4.07 -4.87
CA LYS A 117 -9.65 -4.55 -5.64
C LYS A 117 -10.80 -3.58 -5.45
N THR A 118 -11.35 -3.09 -6.55
CA THR A 118 -12.52 -2.22 -6.56
C THR A 118 -13.57 -2.79 -7.49
N ILE A 119 -14.81 -2.83 -7.04
CA ILE A 119 -15.94 -3.26 -7.84
C ILE A 119 -16.47 -2.05 -8.60
N LEU A 120 -16.57 -2.22 -9.92
CA LEU A 120 -17.02 -1.19 -10.84
C LEU A 120 -18.48 -1.44 -11.24
N ASN A 121 -19.23 -0.36 -11.36
CA ASN A 121 -20.57 -0.37 -12.00
C ASN A 121 -20.50 0.04 -13.47
N GLN A 122 -19.30 0.08 -14.04
CA GLN A 122 -19.00 0.46 -15.42
C GLN A 122 -17.99 -0.50 -16.02
N ASN A 123 -17.94 -0.52 -17.35
CA ASN A 123 -17.01 -1.30 -18.14
C ASN A 123 -15.86 -0.43 -18.58
N LEU A 124 -14.63 -0.94 -18.47
CA LEU A 124 -13.43 -0.31 -18.98
C LEU A 124 -13.06 -1.00 -20.30
N ILE A 125 -13.15 -0.28 -21.41
CA ILE A 125 -12.78 -0.81 -22.72
C ILE A 125 -11.52 -0.10 -23.19
N GLN A 126 -10.47 -0.87 -23.41
CA GLN A 126 -9.23 -0.37 -23.98
C GLN A 126 -9.35 -0.30 -25.50
N THR A 127 -9.11 0.86 -26.06
CA THR A 127 -9.01 1.09 -27.51
C THR A 127 -7.64 0.62 -28.03
N GLN A 128 -7.52 0.37 -29.33
CA GLN A 128 -6.23 -0.01 -29.94
C GLN A 128 -5.13 1.02 -29.72
N SER A 129 -5.48 2.29 -29.55
CA SER A 129 -4.56 3.40 -29.21
C SER A 129 -4.11 3.41 -27.74
N GLY A 130 -4.58 2.48 -26.89
CA GLY A 130 -4.26 2.45 -25.47
C GLY A 130 -5.13 3.35 -24.59
N ILE A 131 -6.10 4.07 -25.17
CA ILE A 131 -7.06 4.89 -24.43
C ILE A 131 -8.09 3.98 -23.77
N ILE A 132 -8.41 4.28 -22.52
CA ILE A 132 -9.48 3.61 -21.78
C ILE A 132 -10.75 4.43 -21.89
N ASN A 133 -11.83 3.81 -22.32
CA ASN A 133 -13.17 4.39 -22.32
C ASN A 133 -14.04 3.71 -21.25
N CYS A 134 -14.84 4.49 -20.56
CA CYS A 134 -15.80 4.00 -19.57
C CYS A 134 -17.21 3.99 -20.16
N PHE A 135 -17.87 2.85 -20.07
CA PHE A 135 -19.25 2.70 -20.50
C PHE A 135 -20.13 2.24 -19.31
N PRO A 136 -21.34 2.79 -19.16
CA PRO A 136 -22.24 2.33 -18.11
C PRO A 136 -22.56 0.84 -18.31
N HIS A 137 -22.78 0.14 -17.19
CA HIS A 137 -23.23 -1.24 -17.23
C HIS A 137 -24.65 -1.30 -17.83
N SER A 138 -24.83 -2.14 -18.83
CA SER A 138 -26.15 -2.38 -19.44
C SER A 138 -26.87 -3.52 -18.72
N ALA A 139 -28.19 -3.43 -18.59
CA ALA A 139 -29.01 -4.53 -18.07
C ALA A 139 -28.90 -5.81 -18.91
N ASN A 140 -28.47 -5.71 -20.17
CA ASN A 140 -28.25 -6.84 -21.08
C ASN A 140 -26.84 -7.45 -20.95
N ASP A 141 -25.95 -6.90 -20.11
CA ASP A 141 -24.63 -7.46 -19.92
C ASP A 141 -24.72 -8.82 -19.21
N ALA A 142 -24.10 -9.83 -19.83
CA ALA A 142 -24.17 -11.21 -19.36
C ALA A 142 -23.38 -11.48 -18.06
N TYR A 143 -22.58 -10.53 -17.59
CA TYR A 143 -21.80 -10.69 -16.37
C TYR A 143 -22.49 -10.09 -15.15
N ILE A 144 -22.24 -10.68 -13.98
CA ILE A 144 -22.82 -10.27 -12.69
C ILE A 144 -22.00 -9.16 -12.03
N ARG A 145 -20.70 -9.13 -12.28
CA ARG A 145 -19.77 -8.22 -11.59
C ARG A 145 -18.56 -7.90 -12.43
N ASN A 146 -18.19 -6.61 -12.42
CA ASN A 146 -16.92 -6.13 -12.91
C ASN A 146 -16.04 -5.66 -11.75
N SER A 147 -14.74 -5.92 -11.80
CA SER A 147 -13.79 -5.47 -10.78
C SER A 147 -12.44 -5.12 -11.36
N LEU A 148 -11.91 -3.97 -10.94
CA LEU A 148 -10.55 -3.53 -11.21
C LEU A 148 -9.63 -4.05 -10.09
N MET A 149 -8.57 -4.75 -10.47
CA MET A 149 -7.59 -5.32 -9.56
C MET A 149 -6.19 -4.80 -9.90
N GLY A 150 -5.53 -4.20 -8.92
CA GLY A 150 -4.17 -3.69 -9.06
C GLY A 150 -3.23 -4.24 -8.00
N THR A 151 -1.98 -4.51 -8.40
CA THR A 151 -0.91 -4.88 -7.47
C THR A 151 0.26 -3.93 -7.67
N ASN A 152 0.73 -3.31 -6.59
CA ASN A 152 1.84 -2.36 -6.59
C ASN A 152 2.93 -2.82 -5.62
N MET A 153 4.18 -2.67 -6.04
CA MET A 153 5.33 -2.66 -5.13
C MET A 153 5.56 -1.23 -4.66
N ASN A 154 5.81 -1.03 -3.37
CA ASN A 154 5.84 0.29 -2.75
C ASN A 154 7.13 0.55 -2.00
N VAL A 155 7.56 1.81 -2.04
CA VAL A 155 8.59 2.37 -1.17
C VAL A 155 7.95 3.48 -0.33
N PRO A 156 7.47 3.16 0.88
CA PRO A 156 6.90 4.15 1.78
C PRO A 156 7.99 4.89 2.56
N VAL A 157 7.76 6.18 2.78
CA VAL A 157 8.53 7.03 3.71
C VAL A 157 7.53 7.80 4.55
N GLU A 158 7.70 7.75 5.88
CA GLU A 158 6.75 8.38 6.80
C GLU A 158 7.45 9.07 7.97
N LEU A 159 6.89 10.19 8.38
CA LEU A 159 7.22 10.88 9.60
C LEU A 159 6.34 10.34 10.72
N ARG A 160 6.96 9.87 11.78
CA ARG A 160 6.31 9.18 12.89
C ARG A 160 6.35 10.03 14.15
N PHE A 161 5.17 10.34 14.68
CA PHE A 161 4.99 10.99 15.98
C PHE A 161 4.32 10.00 16.92
N ARG A 162 4.87 9.84 18.13
CA ARG A 162 4.28 8.99 19.16
C ARG A 162 4.52 9.55 20.55
N THR A 163 3.58 9.31 21.44
CA THR A 163 3.76 9.62 22.86
C THR A 163 4.68 8.58 23.51
N ALA A 164 5.35 8.95 24.59
CA ALA A 164 6.15 8.01 25.37
C ALA A 164 5.25 7.03 26.13
N GLY A 165 5.76 5.83 26.35
CA GLY A 165 5.12 4.82 27.17
C GLY A 165 4.43 3.69 26.42
N TRP A 166 4.03 2.65 27.18
CA TRP A 166 3.40 1.45 26.65
C TRP A 166 2.09 1.70 25.90
N LYS A 167 1.27 2.62 26.40
CA LYS A 167 -0.02 3.00 25.81
C LYS A 167 0.11 4.14 24.79
N HIS A 168 1.25 4.21 24.11
CA HIS A 168 1.52 5.31 23.19
C HIS A 168 0.42 5.51 22.15
N THR A 169 0.06 6.77 21.96
CA THR A 169 -0.72 7.23 20.81
C THR A 169 0.26 7.54 19.68
N LYS A 170 -0.12 7.26 18.47
CA LYS A 170 0.72 7.45 17.28
C LYS A 170 -0.01 8.21 16.19
N LEU A 171 0.73 9.09 15.52
CA LEU A 171 0.33 9.78 14.30
C LEU A 171 1.48 9.64 13.29
N TYR A 172 1.23 8.96 12.19
CA TYR A 172 2.20 8.77 11.12
C TYR A 172 1.66 9.41 9.85
N ILE A 173 2.48 10.21 9.19
CA ILE A 173 2.13 10.88 7.93
C ILE A 173 3.24 10.57 6.95
N GLY A 174 2.90 10.09 5.77
CA GLY A 174 3.90 9.67 4.81
C GLY A 174 3.48 9.76 3.36
N GLY A 175 4.49 9.63 2.51
CA GLY A 175 4.36 9.43 1.08
C GLY A 175 4.74 8.01 0.69
N ARG A 176 4.20 7.56 -0.41
CA ARG A 176 4.48 6.25 -0.98
C ARG A 176 4.73 6.40 -2.47
N LEU A 177 5.88 5.93 -2.93
CA LEU A 177 6.18 5.70 -4.34
C LEU A 177 5.87 4.23 -4.63
N GLY A 178 4.98 3.96 -5.56
CA GLY A 178 4.62 2.61 -5.99
C GLY A 178 5.02 2.37 -7.43
N TYR A 179 5.31 1.11 -7.75
CA TYR A 179 5.42 0.59 -9.11
C TYR A 179 4.26 -0.35 -9.38
N GLN A 180 3.46 -0.06 -10.40
CA GLN A 180 2.29 -0.84 -10.80
C GLN A 180 2.74 -2.15 -11.48
N VAL A 181 2.73 -3.25 -10.74
CA VAL A 181 3.13 -4.57 -11.25
C VAL A 181 2.05 -5.15 -12.16
N THR A 182 0.80 -5.09 -11.72
CA THR A 182 -0.33 -5.58 -12.51
C THR A 182 -1.53 -4.66 -12.35
N LEU A 183 -2.24 -4.45 -13.45
CA LEU A 183 -3.58 -3.88 -13.45
C LEU A 183 -4.45 -4.75 -14.35
N LYS A 184 -5.54 -5.28 -13.79
CA LYS A 184 -6.43 -6.23 -14.49
C LYS A 184 -7.87 -5.87 -14.20
N GLU A 185 -8.69 -5.95 -15.21
CA GLU A 185 -10.14 -5.96 -15.08
C GLU A 185 -10.63 -7.41 -15.10
N LYS A 186 -11.54 -7.74 -14.20
CA LYS A 186 -12.13 -9.07 -14.08
C LYS A 186 -13.64 -8.99 -14.21
N TYR A 187 -14.15 -9.66 -15.22
CA TYR A 187 -15.57 -9.92 -15.42
C TYR A 187 -15.93 -11.26 -14.77
N SER A 188 -16.94 -11.24 -13.91
CA SER A 188 -17.44 -12.45 -13.23
C SER A 188 -18.86 -12.74 -13.70
N PHE A 189 -19.08 -13.94 -14.22
CA PHE A 189 -20.35 -14.45 -14.72
C PHE A 189 -21.00 -15.36 -13.69
N ALA A 190 -22.30 -15.69 -13.86
CA ALA A 190 -23.00 -16.68 -13.04
C ALA A 190 -22.29 -18.04 -13.11
N ASP A 191 -21.84 -18.41 -14.31
CA ASP A 191 -20.99 -19.57 -14.53
C ASP A 191 -19.51 -19.15 -14.36
N ALA A 192 -18.87 -19.67 -13.31
CA ALA A 192 -17.46 -19.36 -12.99
C ALA A 192 -16.48 -19.76 -14.10
N SER A 193 -16.84 -20.72 -14.96
CA SER A 193 -16.03 -21.15 -16.10
C SER A 193 -15.86 -20.05 -17.15
N ARG A 194 -16.79 -19.11 -17.21
CA ARG A 194 -16.79 -17.97 -18.14
C ARG A 194 -16.07 -16.73 -17.61
N ASN A 195 -15.48 -16.78 -16.42
CA ASN A 195 -14.77 -15.65 -15.86
C ASN A 195 -13.64 -15.19 -16.79
N HIS A 196 -13.68 -13.93 -17.20
CA HIS A 196 -12.68 -13.34 -18.08
C HIS A 196 -11.84 -12.31 -17.33
N LYS A 197 -10.52 -12.27 -17.63
CA LYS A 197 -9.59 -11.27 -17.09
C LYS A 197 -8.89 -10.58 -18.25
N MET A 198 -8.97 -9.28 -18.27
CA MET A 198 -8.27 -8.43 -19.25
C MET A 198 -7.14 -7.67 -18.55
N SER A 199 -5.95 -7.67 -19.14
CA SER A 199 -4.83 -6.89 -18.62
C SER A 199 -4.93 -5.46 -19.13
N LEU A 200 -4.93 -4.50 -18.23
CA LEU A 200 -4.89 -3.06 -18.51
C LEU A 200 -3.50 -2.45 -18.21
N LYS A 201 -2.48 -3.30 -18.00
CA LYS A 201 -1.14 -2.83 -17.60
C LYS A 201 -0.52 -1.88 -18.62
N ASN A 202 -0.76 -2.10 -19.92
CA ASN A 202 -0.20 -1.26 -20.99
C ASN A 202 -0.81 0.15 -21.04
N ALA A 203 -2.02 0.33 -20.50
CA ALA A 203 -2.68 1.62 -20.39
C ALA A 203 -2.48 2.28 -19.01
N ALA A 204 -1.95 1.52 -18.04
CA ALA A 204 -1.70 2.00 -16.69
C ALA A 204 -0.42 2.83 -16.60
N ASP A 205 -0.42 3.81 -15.71
CA ASP A 205 0.81 4.48 -15.31
C ASP A 205 1.70 3.48 -14.56
N ASP A 206 2.98 3.44 -14.90
CA ASP A 206 3.95 2.56 -14.26
C ASP A 206 4.20 2.96 -12.81
N PHE A 207 4.16 4.24 -12.50
CA PHE A 207 4.41 4.76 -11.18
C PHE A 207 3.14 5.30 -10.52
N THR A 208 3.03 5.06 -9.24
CA THR A 208 1.94 5.58 -8.39
C THR A 208 2.53 6.39 -7.26
N TYR A 209 1.94 7.56 -7.01
CA TYR A 209 2.32 8.45 -5.92
C TYR A 209 1.13 8.57 -4.98
N SER A 210 1.33 8.32 -3.70
CA SER A 210 0.26 8.40 -2.71
C SER A 210 0.72 9.11 -1.46
N LEU A 211 -0.18 9.87 -0.85
CA LEU A 211 -0.05 10.34 0.52
C LEU A 211 -0.91 9.47 1.43
N TYR A 212 -0.44 9.22 2.62
CA TYR A 212 -1.20 8.47 3.61
C TYR A 212 -0.96 8.96 5.03
N ALA A 213 -1.93 8.67 5.90
CA ALA A 213 -1.82 8.93 7.32
C ALA A 213 -2.34 7.73 8.12
N ARG A 214 -1.78 7.56 9.32
CA ARG A 214 -2.23 6.61 10.33
C ARG A 214 -2.35 7.32 11.67
N ILE A 215 -3.48 7.16 12.33
CA ILE A 215 -3.68 7.63 13.71
C ILE A 215 -4.16 6.46 14.56
N GLY A 216 -3.56 6.25 15.73
CA GLY A 216 -3.95 5.11 16.52
C GLY A 216 -3.26 5.00 17.87
N ILE A 217 -3.50 3.86 18.49
CA ILE A 217 -2.98 3.53 19.82
C ILE A 217 -2.34 2.13 19.74
N ARG A 218 -1.13 2.00 20.23
CA ARG A 218 -0.40 0.71 20.25
C ARG A 218 -0.28 0.10 18.84
N ASN A 219 -0.86 -1.09 18.67
CA ASN A 219 -0.79 -1.88 17.44
C ASN A 219 -1.86 -1.51 16.41
N TYR A 220 -2.89 -0.75 16.80
CA TYR A 220 -4.05 -0.47 15.99
C TYR A 220 -4.05 0.98 15.54
N SER A 221 -4.39 1.23 14.28
CA SER A 221 -4.53 2.58 13.75
C SER A 221 -5.65 2.61 12.72
N LEU A 222 -6.29 3.75 12.63
CA LEU A 222 -7.05 4.14 11.45
C LEU A 222 -6.06 4.51 10.36
N TYR A 223 -6.36 4.14 9.14
CA TYR A 223 -5.55 4.36 7.95
C TYR A 223 -6.34 5.10 6.88
N VAL A 224 -5.74 6.09 6.28
CA VAL A 224 -6.24 6.79 5.10
C VAL A 224 -5.12 6.95 4.11
N SER A 225 -5.40 6.75 2.81
CA SER A 225 -4.45 7.00 1.73
C SER A 225 -5.16 7.57 0.51
N TYR A 226 -4.49 8.48 -0.15
CA TYR A 226 -4.94 9.14 -1.37
C TYR A 226 -3.87 9.08 -2.45
N GLN A 227 -4.23 8.56 -3.63
CA GLN A 227 -3.34 8.53 -4.78
C GLN A 227 -3.37 9.89 -5.50
N LEU A 228 -2.19 10.44 -5.77
CA LEU A 228 -2.04 11.77 -6.35
C LEU A 228 -2.18 11.77 -7.88
N ASN A 229 -1.57 10.78 -8.54
CA ASN A 229 -1.65 10.63 -9.99
C ASN A 229 -2.80 9.70 -10.40
N SER A 230 -3.20 9.77 -11.67
CA SER A 230 -4.18 8.85 -12.24
C SER A 230 -3.63 7.42 -12.35
N ILE A 231 -4.54 6.45 -12.37
CA ILE A 231 -4.22 5.04 -12.64
C ILE A 231 -3.81 4.86 -14.10
N PHE A 232 -4.42 5.60 -15.02
CA PHE A 232 -4.16 5.51 -16.45
C PHE A 232 -3.23 6.61 -16.93
N GLN A 233 -2.35 6.24 -17.86
CA GLN A 233 -1.30 7.12 -18.39
C GLN A 233 -1.83 8.13 -19.42
N HIS A 234 -2.81 7.72 -20.24
CA HIS A 234 -3.26 8.55 -21.36
C HIS A 234 -4.15 9.71 -20.87
N PRO A 235 -3.92 10.97 -21.33
CA PRO A 235 -4.70 12.12 -20.86
C PRO A 235 -6.20 12.04 -21.20
N GLU A 236 -6.56 11.39 -22.31
CA GLU A 236 -7.94 11.17 -22.72
C GLU A 236 -8.63 10.04 -21.97
N SER A 237 -7.87 9.23 -21.21
CA SER A 237 -8.44 8.21 -20.35
C SER A 237 -9.02 8.85 -19.09
N PRO A 238 -10.03 8.20 -18.45
CA PRO A 238 -10.62 8.70 -17.22
C PRO A 238 -9.56 8.90 -16.14
N GLN A 239 -9.55 10.08 -15.53
CA GLN A 239 -8.62 10.41 -14.44
C GLN A 239 -9.10 9.76 -13.13
N ILE A 240 -8.74 8.49 -12.95
CA ILE A 240 -9.14 7.68 -11.81
C ILE A 240 -8.03 7.65 -10.76
N LYS A 241 -8.39 7.90 -9.50
CA LYS A 241 -7.46 7.87 -8.36
C LYS A 241 -8.05 7.03 -7.24
N TRP A 242 -7.19 6.28 -6.54
CA TRP A 242 -7.65 5.54 -5.37
C TRP A 242 -7.67 6.38 -4.11
N LEU A 243 -8.81 6.33 -3.41
CA LEU A 243 -8.98 6.73 -2.04
C LEU A 243 -9.14 5.45 -1.19
N GLN A 244 -8.37 5.33 -0.13
CA GLN A 244 -8.34 4.14 0.72
C GLN A 244 -8.62 4.54 2.16
N LEU A 245 -9.54 3.85 2.82
CA LEU A 245 -9.89 4.04 4.23
C LEU A 245 -9.88 2.67 4.92
N GLY A 246 -9.25 2.55 6.08
CA GLY A 246 -9.17 1.25 6.71
C GLY A 246 -8.53 1.22 8.08
N LEU A 247 -8.11 0.02 8.44
CA LEU A 247 -7.45 -0.31 9.69
C LEU A 247 -6.01 -0.78 9.41
N SER A 248 -5.11 -0.35 10.26
CA SER A 248 -3.70 -0.71 10.21
C SER A 248 -3.32 -1.47 11.48
N PHE A 249 -2.59 -2.56 11.31
CA PHE A 249 -2.12 -3.44 12.37
C PHE A 249 -0.60 -3.51 12.33
N SER A 250 0.05 -3.19 13.43
CA SER A 250 1.49 -3.29 13.57
C SER A 250 1.84 -4.52 14.39
N LEU A 251 2.66 -5.44 13.85
CA LEU A 251 2.98 -6.72 14.51
C LEU A 251 4.26 -6.64 15.34
N PHE A 252 5.23 -5.82 14.95
CA PHE A 252 6.55 -5.69 15.61
C PHE A 252 6.95 -4.23 15.69
#